data_4da2d92aef7b6784dd551cd1d049613b
#
_entry.id   4da2d92aef7b6784dd551cd1d049613b
#
_cell.length_a   1.000
_cell.length_b   1.000
_cell.length_c   1.000
_cell.angle_alpha   90.00
_cell.angle_beta   90.00
_cell.angle_gamma   90.00
#
_symmetry.space_group_name_H-M   'P 1'
#
loop_
_entity.id
_entity.type
_entity.pdbx_description
1 polymer ?
#
loop_
_entity_poly.entity_id
_entity_poly.type
_entity_poly.pdbx_seq_one_letter_code
_entity_poly.pdbx_strand_id
1 'polypeptide(L)'
;EVDNSRSFLRDLNTYGTVCPGRLEIDADVISGKGFWKEKYVSFRDSLVDVNAFMSRMFRNPEKVSSVYDPADLEWRFWIMASLMQGLDRQVPLWDMFTEEEILAWAEIENYKYYAQKGPEPVTCGRGSGLAARTLKYLLDSAHKDIDLNRTGIDLNFGHDGTLLGMLANLGAGTWAKSTGNPAEALGCWQNWNIPMGANLQFVFYRSEADPEVLVRVMLNEKDLDLPLKSVTGAYFKWKDVYEFYSQKCADVIKDLEKTENLDK
;
A
#
# COMPACT_ATOMS: atom_id res chain seq x y z
N GLU A 1 13.89 19.88 12.21
CA GLU A 1 14.51 20.01 10.88
C GLU A 1 13.55 19.41 9.84
N VAL A 2 13.33 20.09 8.72
CA VAL A 2 12.45 19.62 7.65
C VAL A 2 13.31 19.17 6.47
N ASP A 3 13.33 17.88 6.17
CA ASP A 3 14.01 17.38 4.97
C ASP A 3 13.07 17.46 3.76
N ASN A 4 13.43 18.36 2.82
CA ASN A 4 12.75 18.55 1.55
C ASN A 4 13.62 18.07 0.38
N SER A 5 14.58 17.20 0.60
CA SER A 5 15.40 16.67 -0.49
C SER A 5 14.52 15.95 -1.53
N ARG A 6 14.87 16.11 -2.82
CA ARG A 6 14.12 15.44 -3.90
C ARG A 6 14.15 13.92 -3.78
N SER A 7 15.24 13.35 -3.28
CA SER A 7 15.36 11.91 -3.06
C SER A 7 14.40 11.44 -1.98
N PHE A 8 14.35 12.14 -0.83
CA PHE A 8 13.45 11.80 0.26
C PHE A 8 11.97 11.98 -0.12
N LEU A 9 11.61 13.13 -0.72
CA LEU A 9 10.25 13.36 -1.20
C LEU A 9 9.82 12.33 -2.26
N ARG A 10 10.74 11.90 -3.10
CA ARG A 10 10.52 10.82 -4.06
C ARG A 10 10.14 9.51 -3.36
N ASP A 11 10.88 9.13 -2.34
CA ASP A 11 10.68 7.86 -1.65
C ASP A 11 9.39 7.88 -0.79
N LEU A 12 8.98 9.04 -0.29
CA LEU A 12 7.69 9.25 0.36
C LEU A 12 6.51 9.24 -0.62
N ASN A 13 6.72 9.69 -1.85
CA ASN A 13 5.71 9.71 -2.89
C ASN A 13 5.95 8.60 -3.91
N THR A 14 5.51 7.40 -3.59
CA THR A 14 5.65 6.22 -4.47
C THR A 14 4.82 6.30 -5.76
N TYR A 15 3.88 7.25 -5.87
CA TYR A 15 3.11 7.48 -7.09
C TYR A 15 3.86 8.28 -8.16
N GLY A 16 4.69 9.24 -7.74
CA GLY A 16 5.39 10.14 -8.64
C GLY A 16 6.77 9.67 -9.07
N THR A 17 7.22 8.55 -8.57
CA THR A 17 8.58 8.08 -8.84
C THR A 17 8.60 7.08 -9.96
N VAL A 18 9.43 7.35 -10.92
CA VAL A 18 9.76 6.44 -12.01
C VAL A 18 10.66 5.35 -11.44
N CYS A 19 10.06 4.24 -11.02
CA CYS A 19 10.73 2.96 -10.90
C CYS A 19 10.39 2.19 -12.17
N PRO A 20 11.34 1.81 -13.03
CA PRO A 20 11.02 1.14 -14.29
C PRO A 20 10.13 -0.08 -14.10
N GLY A 21 10.47 -0.95 -13.16
CA GLY A 21 9.64 -2.11 -12.86
C GLY A 21 8.22 -1.78 -12.36
N ARG A 22 8.04 -0.61 -11.73
CA ARG A 22 6.71 -0.14 -11.35
C ARG A 22 5.93 0.42 -12.54
N LEU A 23 6.59 1.14 -13.45
CA LEU A 23 5.97 1.62 -14.67
C LEU A 23 5.47 0.47 -15.54
N GLU A 24 6.21 -0.64 -15.62
CA GLU A 24 5.74 -1.85 -16.28
C GLU A 24 4.49 -2.41 -15.61
N ILE A 25 4.48 -2.56 -14.28
CA ILE A 25 3.32 -3.03 -13.54
C ILE A 25 2.14 -2.07 -13.69
N ASP A 26 2.35 -0.76 -13.51
CA ASP A 26 1.31 0.25 -13.64
C ASP A 26 0.85 0.36 -15.11
N ALA A 27 1.77 0.26 -16.08
CA ALA A 27 1.44 0.25 -17.50
C ALA A 27 0.72 -1.04 -17.90
N ASP A 28 1.11 -2.18 -17.36
CA ASP A 28 0.43 -3.46 -17.58
C ASP A 28 -0.97 -3.47 -16.96
N VAL A 29 -1.15 -2.86 -15.78
CA VAL A 29 -2.46 -2.68 -15.15
C VAL A 29 -3.36 -1.73 -15.92
N ILE A 30 -2.81 -0.58 -16.38
CA ILE A 30 -3.54 0.48 -17.09
C ILE A 30 -3.74 0.12 -18.57
N SER A 31 -2.65 -0.33 -19.24
CA SER A 31 -2.68 -0.65 -20.68
C SER A 31 -3.25 -2.01 -20.97
N GLY A 32 -3.35 -2.80 -19.94
CA GLY A 32 -3.87 -4.12 -20.05
C GLY A 32 -2.99 -5.07 -20.83
N LYS A 33 -1.71 -4.98 -20.72
CA LYS A 33 -0.73 -5.92 -21.25
C LYS A 33 -0.09 -6.70 -20.12
N GLY A 34 0.38 -7.90 -20.40
CA GLY A 34 1.08 -8.75 -19.45
C GLY A 34 0.18 -9.73 -18.70
N PHE A 35 0.81 -10.70 -18.01
CA PHE A 35 0.14 -11.79 -17.31
C PHE A 35 -0.78 -11.31 -16.18
N TRP A 36 -0.48 -10.16 -15.61
CA TRP A 36 -1.26 -9.57 -14.52
C TRP A 36 -2.62 -9.08 -14.98
N LYS A 37 -2.71 -8.56 -16.21
CA LYS A 37 -3.96 -8.10 -16.81
C LYS A 37 -4.99 -9.21 -16.93
N GLU A 38 -4.61 -10.34 -17.50
CA GLU A 38 -5.54 -11.45 -17.68
C GLU A 38 -6.15 -11.85 -16.34
N LYS A 39 -5.31 -11.94 -15.31
CA LYS A 39 -5.73 -12.26 -13.96
C LYS A 39 -6.66 -11.19 -13.35
N TYR A 40 -6.28 -9.91 -13.47
CA TYR A 40 -7.08 -8.79 -13.01
C TYR A 40 -8.41 -8.68 -13.73
N VAL A 41 -8.40 -8.71 -15.07
CA VAL A 41 -9.60 -8.62 -15.90
C VAL A 41 -10.53 -9.81 -15.65
N SER A 42 -9.99 -11.02 -15.60
CA SER A 42 -10.77 -12.22 -15.31
C SER A 42 -11.43 -12.14 -13.92
N PHE A 43 -10.71 -11.63 -12.92
CA PHE A 43 -11.24 -11.44 -11.57
C PHE A 43 -12.33 -10.37 -11.57
N ARG A 44 -12.08 -9.20 -12.16
CA ARG A 44 -13.07 -8.11 -12.31
C ARG A 44 -14.34 -8.61 -12.98
N ASP A 45 -14.22 -9.25 -14.14
CA ASP A 45 -15.36 -9.69 -14.94
C ASP A 45 -16.15 -10.82 -14.27
N SER A 46 -15.58 -11.50 -13.27
CA SER A 46 -16.29 -12.46 -12.44
C SER A 46 -17.15 -11.81 -11.33
N LEU A 47 -16.89 -10.53 -11.02
CA LEU A 47 -17.55 -9.82 -9.92
C LEU A 47 -18.55 -8.76 -10.38
N VAL A 48 -18.33 -8.11 -11.55
CA VAL A 48 -19.17 -7.02 -12.05
C VAL A 48 -19.76 -7.32 -13.40
N ASP A 49 -21.05 -6.98 -13.59
CA ASP A 49 -21.72 -6.94 -14.88
C ASP A 49 -21.77 -5.50 -15.41
N VAL A 50 -20.70 -5.14 -16.10
CA VAL A 50 -20.53 -3.79 -16.68
C VAL A 50 -21.68 -3.42 -17.62
N ASN A 51 -22.27 -4.38 -18.35
CA ASN A 51 -23.37 -4.11 -19.26
C ASN A 51 -24.66 -3.76 -18.51
N ALA A 52 -24.89 -4.39 -17.36
CA ALA A 52 -26.02 -4.03 -16.48
C ALA A 52 -25.87 -2.60 -15.96
N PHE A 53 -24.68 -2.21 -15.48
CA PHE A 53 -24.38 -0.84 -15.09
C PHE A 53 -24.63 0.17 -16.23
N MET A 54 -24.05 -0.09 -17.41
CA MET A 54 -24.17 0.80 -18.57
C MET A 54 -25.62 0.97 -19.01
N SER A 55 -26.41 -0.10 -19.02
CA SER A 55 -27.83 -0.08 -19.39
C SER A 55 -28.68 0.70 -18.39
N ARG A 56 -28.32 0.69 -17.11
CA ARG A 56 -28.99 1.45 -16.05
C ARG A 56 -28.65 2.94 -16.12
N MET A 57 -27.39 3.26 -16.44
CA MET A 57 -26.88 4.63 -16.41
C MET A 57 -27.15 5.43 -17.69
N PHE A 58 -27.20 4.80 -18.85
CA PHE A 58 -27.21 5.50 -20.11
C PHE A 58 -28.38 5.08 -21.00
N ARG A 59 -29.07 6.08 -21.57
CA ARG A 59 -30.17 5.85 -22.55
C ARG A 59 -29.69 5.12 -23.81
N ASN A 60 -28.43 5.33 -24.20
CA ASN A 60 -27.82 4.68 -25.36
C ASN A 60 -26.42 4.17 -24.96
N PRO A 61 -26.34 3.01 -24.27
CA PRO A 61 -25.09 2.46 -23.79
C PRO A 61 -24.10 2.13 -24.90
N GLU A 62 -24.56 1.66 -26.05
CA GLU A 62 -23.69 1.32 -27.18
C GLU A 62 -22.94 2.55 -27.73
N LYS A 63 -23.59 3.70 -27.78
CA LYS A 63 -22.96 4.95 -28.20
C LYS A 63 -21.89 5.39 -27.19
N VAL A 64 -22.10 5.19 -25.90
CA VAL A 64 -21.12 5.51 -24.86
C VAL A 64 -19.94 4.54 -24.94
N SER A 65 -20.22 3.24 -25.07
CA SER A 65 -19.19 2.19 -25.18
C SER A 65 -18.35 2.29 -26.46
N SER A 66 -18.85 2.99 -27.51
CA SER A 66 -18.04 3.27 -28.69
C SER A 66 -16.94 4.32 -28.46
N VAL A 67 -17.00 5.06 -27.34
CA VAL A 67 -16.07 6.15 -27.00
C VAL A 67 -15.25 5.82 -25.76
N TYR A 68 -15.86 5.17 -24.78
CA TYR A 68 -15.26 4.88 -23.48
C TYR A 68 -15.28 3.37 -23.22
N ASP A 69 -14.21 2.87 -22.59
CA ASP A 69 -14.24 1.52 -22.02
C ASP A 69 -15.28 1.47 -20.90
N PRO A 70 -16.27 0.58 -20.96
CA PRO A 70 -17.35 0.53 -19.99
C PRO A 70 -16.87 0.22 -18.56
N ALA A 71 -15.89 -0.66 -18.41
CA ALA A 71 -15.36 -1.03 -17.09
C ALA A 71 -14.54 0.11 -16.47
N ASP A 72 -13.73 0.82 -17.28
CA ASP A 72 -13.03 2.02 -16.84
C ASP A 72 -14.01 3.13 -16.43
N LEU A 73 -15.10 3.27 -17.17
CA LEU A 73 -16.11 4.28 -16.87
C LEU A 73 -16.85 3.97 -15.56
N GLU A 74 -17.29 2.73 -15.36
CA GLU A 74 -17.93 2.30 -14.11
C GLU A 74 -17.00 2.48 -12.93
N TRP A 75 -15.73 2.05 -13.04
CA TRP A 75 -14.71 2.26 -12.04
C TRP A 75 -14.50 3.75 -11.69
N ARG A 76 -14.48 4.65 -12.68
CA ARG A 76 -14.36 6.10 -12.44
C ARG A 76 -15.54 6.68 -11.66
N PHE A 77 -16.76 6.24 -11.96
CA PHE A 77 -17.92 6.61 -11.16
C PHE A 77 -17.82 6.10 -9.74
N TRP A 78 -17.35 4.88 -9.55
CA TRP A 78 -17.14 4.30 -8.23
C TRP A 78 -16.08 5.08 -7.43
N ILE A 79 -14.94 5.45 -8.02
CA ILE A 79 -13.94 6.30 -7.39
C ILE A 79 -14.52 7.67 -7.04
N MET A 80 -15.28 8.30 -7.92
CA MET A 80 -15.94 9.58 -7.61
C MET A 80 -16.88 9.45 -6.42
N ALA A 81 -17.68 8.39 -6.36
CA ALA A 81 -18.60 8.13 -5.27
C ALA A 81 -17.85 7.95 -3.93
N SER A 82 -16.73 7.22 -3.94
CA SER A 82 -15.90 6.99 -2.76
C SER A 82 -15.25 8.27 -2.21
N LEU A 83 -14.99 9.26 -3.07
CA LEU A 83 -14.40 10.54 -2.69
C LEU A 83 -15.41 11.54 -2.11
N MET A 84 -16.72 11.32 -2.32
CA MET A 84 -17.77 12.28 -1.90
C MET A 84 -17.79 12.50 -0.39
N GLN A 85 -17.42 11.50 0.41
CA GLN A 85 -17.34 11.62 1.87
C GLN A 85 -16.37 12.72 2.35
N GLY A 86 -15.40 13.12 1.51
CA GLY A 86 -14.43 14.17 1.80
C GLY A 86 -14.88 15.58 1.41
N LEU A 87 -16.11 15.74 0.88
CA LEU A 87 -16.64 17.02 0.43
C LEU A 87 -17.67 17.58 1.42
N ASP A 88 -17.67 18.90 1.61
CA ASP A 88 -18.67 19.59 2.44
C ASP A 88 -20.09 19.39 1.92
N ARG A 89 -20.26 19.37 0.59
CA ARG A 89 -21.52 19.05 -0.08
C ARG A 89 -21.47 17.65 -0.63
N GLN A 90 -22.21 16.75 -0.02
CA GLN A 90 -22.35 15.39 -0.51
C GLN A 90 -23.33 15.33 -1.68
N VAL A 91 -22.94 14.63 -2.76
CA VAL A 91 -23.81 14.23 -3.84
C VAL A 91 -24.02 12.72 -3.72
N PRO A 92 -25.27 12.21 -3.80
CA PRO A 92 -25.58 10.79 -3.54
C PRO A 92 -25.14 9.92 -4.75
N LEU A 93 -23.86 9.91 -5.06
CA LEU A 93 -23.32 9.15 -6.20
C LEU A 93 -23.38 7.63 -5.95
N TRP A 94 -23.49 7.19 -4.71
CA TRP A 94 -23.66 5.78 -4.39
C TRP A 94 -25.00 5.21 -4.88
N ASP A 95 -26.02 6.07 -5.08
CA ASP A 95 -27.32 5.66 -5.65
C ASP A 95 -27.22 5.13 -7.10
N MET A 96 -26.09 5.35 -7.76
CA MET A 96 -25.82 4.80 -9.09
C MET A 96 -25.46 3.30 -9.07
N PHE A 97 -25.13 2.76 -7.92
CA PHE A 97 -24.63 1.40 -7.75
C PHE A 97 -25.57 0.54 -6.93
N THR A 98 -25.54 -0.77 -7.17
CA THR A 98 -26.08 -1.73 -6.21
C THR A 98 -25.07 -2.00 -5.09
N GLU A 99 -25.52 -2.56 -3.97
CA GLU A 99 -24.61 -2.93 -2.87
C GLU A 99 -23.55 -3.94 -3.33
N GLU A 100 -23.95 -4.88 -4.19
CA GLU A 100 -23.05 -5.88 -4.75
C GLU A 100 -21.95 -5.22 -5.62
N GLU A 101 -22.30 -4.24 -6.44
CA GLU A 101 -21.35 -3.50 -7.28
C GLU A 101 -20.37 -2.68 -6.42
N ILE A 102 -20.87 -2.06 -5.35
CA ILE A 102 -20.01 -1.31 -4.41
C ILE A 102 -18.95 -2.22 -3.79
N LEU A 103 -19.37 -3.39 -3.31
CA LEU A 103 -18.48 -4.37 -2.68
C LEU A 103 -17.53 -5.00 -3.70
N ALA A 104 -18.04 -5.35 -4.89
CA ALA A 104 -17.23 -5.90 -5.97
C ALA A 104 -16.09 -4.97 -6.37
N TRP A 105 -16.36 -3.69 -6.58
CA TRP A 105 -15.32 -2.72 -6.88
C TRP A 105 -14.34 -2.50 -5.73
N ALA A 106 -14.81 -2.57 -4.48
CA ALA A 106 -13.90 -2.52 -3.32
C ALA A 106 -12.93 -3.71 -3.31
N GLU A 107 -13.40 -4.92 -3.62
CA GLU A 107 -12.56 -6.12 -3.73
C GLU A 107 -11.57 -6.02 -4.90
N ILE A 108 -12.01 -5.54 -6.05
CA ILE A 108 -11.19 -5.35 -7.25
C ILE A 108 -10.07 -4.34 -6.97
N GLU A 109 -10.38 -3.19 -6.38
CA GLU A 109 -9.39 -2.19 -5.99
C GLU A 109 -8.43 -2.73 -4.92
N ASN A 110 -8.94 -3.46 -3.94
CA ASN A 110 -8.11 -4.11 -2.93
C ASN A 110 -7.09 -5.06 -3.57
N TYR A 111 -7.51 -5.90 -4.51
CA TYR A 111 -6.60 -6.78 -5.22
C TYR A 111 -5.55 -6.01 -6.03
N LYS A 112 -5.95 -4.93 -6.70
CA LYS A 112 -5.02 -4.05 -7.43
C LYS A 112 -3.95 -3.46 -6.51
N TYR A 113 -4.33 -2.91 -5.35
CA TYR A 113 -3.37 -2.43 -4.36
C TYR A 113 -2.48 -3.54 -3.81
N TYR A 114 -3.06 -4.71 -3.56
CA TYR A 114 -2.33 -5.89 -3.12
C TYR A 114 -1.25 -6.28 -4.14
N ALA A 115 -1.59 -6.35 -5.41
CA ALA A 115 -0.65 -6.68 -6.47
C ALA A 115 0.46 -5.61 -6.65
N GLN A 116 0.12 -4.34 -6.49
CA GLN A 116 1.06 -3.22 -6.65
C GLN A 116 1.98 -3.00 -5.44
N LYS A 117 1.50 -3.23 -4.22
CA LYS A 117 2.17 -2.83 -2.98
C LYS A 117 2.42 -4.00 -2.02
N GLY A 118 1.64 -5.05 -2.14
CA GLY A 118 1.65 -6.20 -1.25
C GLY A 118 2.61 -7.31 -1.68
N PRO A 119 2.61 -8.42 -0.94
CA PRO A 119 3.44 -9.59 -1.21
C PRO A 119 2.80 -10.54 -2.23
N GLU A 120 2.17 -10.04 -3.28
CA GLU A 120 1.68 -10.87 -4.40
C GLU A 120 2.88 -11.60 -5.02
N PRO A 121 2.80 -12.93 -5.26
CA PRO A 121 3.99 -13.75 -5.57
C PRO A 121 4.75 -13.35 -6.83
N VAL A 122 4.09 -12.76 -7.81
CA VAL A 122 4.72 -12.41 -9.10
C VAL A 122 5.18 -10.96 -9.12
N THR A 123 4.44 -10.06 -8.50
CA THR A 123 4.76 -8.63 -8.44
C THR A 123 5.55 -8.25 -7.18
N CYS A 124 5.68 -9.20 -6.26
CA CYS A 124 6.37 -9.01 -4.98
C CYS A 124 7.75 -8.35 -5.14
N GLY A 125 8.03 -7.39 -4.28
CA GLY A 125 9.31 -6.67 -4.26
C GLY A 125 9.39 -5.47 -5.21
N ARG A 126 8.70 -5.47 -6.34
CA ARG A 126 8.75 -4.35 -7.28
C ARG A 126 8.01 -3.12 -6.77
N GLY A 127 6.75 -3.27 -6.38
CA GLY A 127 5.93 -2.16 -5.87
C GLY A 127 6.28 -1.72 -4.44
N SER A 128 6.90 -2.58 -3.63
CA SER A 128 7.30 -2.29 -2.25
C SER A 128 8.74 -1.80 -2.07
N GLY A 129 9.57 -1.86 -3.13
CA GLY A 129 10.99 -1.51 -3.04
C GLY A 129 11.26 -0.08 -2.59
N LEU A 130 10.50 0.90 -3.11
CA LEU A 130 10.62 2.30 -2.67
C LEU A 130 10.19 2.48 -1.22
N ALA A 131 9.14 1.77 -0.79
CA ALA A 131 8.71 1.78 0.60
C ALA A 131 9.75 1.16 1.55
N ALA A 132 10.56 0.20 1.08
CA ALA A 132 11.69 -0.33 1.83
C ALA A 132 12.77 0.73 2.05
N ARG A 133 13.04 1.60 1.06
CA ARG A 133 13.95 2.75 1.24
C ARG A 133 13.46 3.70 2.32
N THR A 134 12.17 4.05 2.28
CA THR A 134 11.55 4.91 3.29
C THR A 134 11.60 4.27 4.67
N LEU A 135 11.22 3.00 4.79
CA LEU A 135 11.26 2.28 6.07
C LEU A 135 12.69 2.24 6.62
N LYS A 136 13.68 1.91 5.78
CA LYS A 136 15.09 1.92 6.20
C LYS A 136 15.55 3.28 6.69
N TYR A 137 15.20 4.36 5.97
CA TYR A 137 15.52 5.72 6.39
C TYR A 137 14.95 6.04 7.78
N LEU A 138 13.69 5.69 8.03
CA LEU A 138 13.04 5.92 9.32
C LEU A 138 13.71 5.13 10.44
N LEU A 139 14.06 3.87 10.19
CA LEU A 139 14.77 3.02 11.15
C LEU A 139 16.17 3.57 11.46
N ASP A 140 16.92 4.00 10.44
CA ASP A 140 18.26 4.57 10.61
C ASP A 140 18.22 5.90 11.37
N SER A 141 17.22 6.75 11.08
CA SER A 141 17.01 8.02 11.81
C SER A 141 16.72 7.78 13.28
N ALA A 142 15.80 6.88 13.58
CA ALA A 142 15.45 6.51 14.95
C ALA A 142 16.66 5.90 15.69
N HIS A 143 17.42 5.02 15.04
CA HIS A 143 18.60 4.40 15.63
C HIS A 143 19.66 5.44 16.00
N LYS A 144 19.94 6.38 15.09
CA LYS A 144 20.87 7.49 15.35
C LYS A 144 20.44 8.36 16.54
N ASP A 145 19.16 8.68 16.67
CA ASP A 145 18.67 9.50 17.78
C ASP A 145 18.72 8.75 19.11
N ILE A 146 18.47 7.44 19.09
CA ILE A 146 18.62 6.57 20.26
C ILE A 146 20.07 6.52 20.71
N ASP A 147 21.04 6.32 19.81
CA ASP A 147 22.47 6.28 20.10
C ASP A 147 22.97 7.62 20.65
N LEU A 148 22.45 8.73 20.15
CA LEU A 148 22.77 10.08 20.63
C LEU A 148 22.01 10.46 21.91
N ASN A 149 21.24 9.55 22.47
CA ASN A 149 20.39 9.76 23.65
C ASN A 149 19.44 10.95 23.50
N ARG A 150 18.92 11.18 22.29
CA ARG A 150 17.96 12.22 22.01
C ARG A 150 16.55 11.78 22.32
N THR A 151 15.73 12.72 22.78
CA THR A 151 14.29 12.55 22.89
C THR A 151 13.64 13.52 21.91
N GLY A 152 12.73 13.01 21.07
CA GLY A 152 12.07 13.82 20.06
C GLY A 152 10.95 13.09 19.39
N ILE A 153 10.36 13.77 18.41
CA ILE A 153 9.32 13.24 17.53
C ILE A 153 9.79 13.49 16.10
N ASP A 154 9.79 12.44 15.29
CA ASP A 154 10.04 12.51 13.85
C ASP A 154 8.71 12.22 13.13
N LEU A 155 8.19 13.20 12.40
CA LEU A 155 6.91 13.11 11.70
C LEU A 155 7.14 13.16 10.19
N ASN A 156 6.71 12.11 9.52
CA ASN A 156 6.82 12.00 8.07
C ASN A 156 5.42 11.90 7.46
N PHE A 157 5.15 12.70 6.44
CA PHE A 157 3.89 12.73 5.73
C PHE A 157 4.05 12.13 4.34
N GLY A 158 3.16 11.24 3.97
CA GLY A 158 3.21 10.53 2.70
C GLY A 158 1.84 10.09 2.22
N HIS A 159 1.82 9.10 1.34
CA HIS A 159 0.61 8.53 0.76
C HIS A 159 0.31 7.14 1.30
N ASP A 160 -0.95 6.72 1.16
CA ASP A 160 -1.45 5.38 1.48
C ASP A 160 -0.61 4.27 0.84
N GLY A 161 -0.24 4.43 -0.44
CA GLY A 161 0.60 3.48 -1.15
C GLY A 161 1.98 3.27 -0.53
N THR A 162 2.54 4.29 0.14
CA THR A 162 3.80 4.16 0.89
C THR A 162 3.57 3.34 2.15
N LEU A 163 2.52 3.63 2.92
CA LEU A 163 2.16 2.87 4.11
C LEU A 163 1.89 1.40 3.79
N LEU A 164 1.12 1.12 2.73
CA LEU A 164 0.84 -0.24 2.27
C LEU A 164 2.13 -0.99 1.93
N GLY A 165 3.03 -0.37 1.19
CA GLY A 165 4.34 -0.97 0.88
C GLY A 165 5.22 -1.17 2.11
N MET A 166 5.16 -0.26 3.10
CA MET A 166 5.88 -0.43 4.37
C MET A 166 5.31 -1.58 5.20
N LEU A 167 3.99 -1.75 5.26
CA LEU A 167 3.34 -2.87 5.94
C LEU A 167 3.71 -4.21 5.32
N ALA A 168 3.80 -4.29 3.98
CA ALA A 168 4.29 -5.46 3.27
C ALA A 168 5.75 -5.77 3.66
N ASN A 169 6.61 -4.76 3.76
CA ASN A 169 8.01 -4.92 4.19
C ASN A 169 8.12 -5.31 5.67
N LEU A 170 7.28 -4.77 6.54
CA LEU A 170 7.21 -5.17 7.93
C LEU A 170 6.77 -6.63 8.08
N GLY A 171 5.92 -7.11 7.16
CA GLY A 171 5.40 -8.47 7.22
C GLY A 171 4.57 -8.70 8.49
N ALA A 172 3.84 -7.69 8.93
CA ALA A 172 3.10 -7.69 10.17
C ALA A 172 1.76 -8.40 10.02
N GLY A 173 1.49 -9.43 10.82
CA GLY A 173 0.20 -10.12 10.86
C GLY A 173 -0.28 -10.59 9.47
N THR A 174 -1.49 -10.20 9.09
CA THR A 174 -2.09 -10.58 7.80
C THR A 174 -1.41 -9.92 6.60
N TRP A 175 -0.74 -8.77 6.77
CA TRP A 175 -0.01 -8.07 5.70
C TRP A 175 1.16 -8.89 5.14
N ALA A 176 1.62 -9.92 5.86
CA ALA A 176 2.67 -10.85 5.42
C ALA A 176 2.19 -11.92 4.46
N LYS A 177 0.89 -12.17 4.39
CA LYS A 177 0.34 -13.30 3.61
C LYS A 177 0.49 -13.05 2.12
N SER A 178 1.00 -14.06 1.43
CA SER A 178 1.17 -14.08 -0.01
C SER A 178 0.21 -15.07 -0.65
N THR A 179 -0.56 -14.63 -1.63
CA THR A 179 -1.45 -15.48 -2.43
C THR A 179 -1.42 -15.06 -3.89
N GLY A 180 -1.39 -16.02 -4.79
CA GLY A 180 -1.56 -15.80 -6.23
C GLY A 180 -3.03 -15.79 -6.68
N ASN A 181 -3.99 -16.02 -5.77
CA ASN A 181 -5.41 -16.03 -6.06
C ASN A 181 -6.07 -14.70 -5.66
N PRO A 182 -6.62 -13.93 -6.62
CA PRO A 182 -7.25 -12.64 -6.32
C PRO A 182 -8.37 -12.70 -5.29
N ALA A 183 -9.19 -13.74 -5.32
CA ALA A 183 -10.30 -13.93 -4.39
C ALA A 183 -9.84 -14.16 -2.93
N GLU A 184 -8.62 -14.66 -2.72
CA GLU A 184 -8.05 -14.86 -1.39
C GLU A 184 -7.37 -13.60 -0.84
N ALA A 185 -7.06 -12.64 -1.70
CA ALA A 185 -6.36 -11.42 -1.31
C ALA A 185 -7.14 -10.63 -0.24
N LEU A 186 -8.47 -10.64 -0.33
CA LEU A 186 -9.35 -10.00 0.65
C LEU A 186 -9.17 -10.56 2.08
N GLY A 187 -8.87 -11.84 2.20
CA GLY A 187 -8.64 -12.50 3.50
C GLY A 187 -7.30 -12.17 4.15
N CYS A 188 -6.37 -11.57 3.41
CA CYS A 188 -5.02 -11.26 3.90
C CYS A 188 -4.62 -9.79 3.73
N TRP A 189 -5.29 -9.05 2.88
CA TRP A 189 -4.97 -7.67 2.57
C TRP A 189 -6.25 -6.85 2.47
N GLN A 190 -6.30 -5.73 3.15
CA GLN A 190 -7.46 -4.85 3.19
C GLN A 190 -7.00 -3.40 3.14
N ASN A 191 -6.91 -2.82 1.93
CA ASN A 191 -6.39 -1.48 1.71
C ASN A 191 -7.21 -0.39 2.41
N TRP A 192 -8.51 -0.61 2.64
CA TRP A 192 -9.37 0.33 3.38
C TRP A 192 -9.03 0.46 4.87
N ASN A 193 -8.16 -0.40 5.42
CA ASN A 193 -7.59 -0.20 6.75
C ASN A 193 -6.54 0.92 6.77
N ILE A 194 -6.26 1.54 5.61
CA ILE A 194 -5.41 2.72 5.47
C ILE A 194 -6.28 3.90 4.97
N PRO A 195 -7.20 4.42 5.80
CA PRO A 195 -8.00 5.59 5.45
C PRO A 195 -7.14 6.87 5.44
N MET A 196 -7.73 7.98 4.99
CA MET A 196 -7.11 9.30 5.18
C MET A 196 -6.79 9.53 6.65
N GLY A 197 -5.57 10.03 6.93
CA GLY A 197 -5.08 10.20 8.30
C GLY A 197 -4.54 8.93 8.94
N ALA A 198 -4.49 7.80 8.21
CA ALA A 198 -3.83 6.60 8.70
C ALA A 198 -2.37 6.89 9.07
N ASN A 199 -1.89 6.21 10.10
CA ASN A 199 -0.55 6.41 10.60
C ASN A 199 0.12 5.10 11.01
N LEU A 200 1.42 5.01 10.77
CA LEU A 200 2.30 3.97 11.27
C LEU A 200 3.23 4.60 12.30
N GLN A 201 3.22 4.08 13.51
CA GLN A 201 3.96 4.62 14.64
C GLN A 201 5.00 3.63 15.13
N PHE A 202 6.21 4.14 15.39
CA PHE A 202 7.24 3.48 16.17
C PHE A 202 7.43 4.28 17.45
N VAL A 203 7.00 3.74 18.59
CA VAL A 203 7.09 4.42 19.89
C VAL A 203 8.15 3.73 20.72
N PHE A 204 9.16 4.51 21.12
CA PHE A 204 10.32 4.02 21.83
C PHE A 204 10.21 4.29 23.33
N TYR A 205 10.64 3.33 24.10
CA TYR A 205 10.63 3.37 25.57
C TYR A 205 12.01 3.11 26.10
N ARG A 206 12.45 3.95 27.04
CA ARG A 206 13.72 3.85 27.72
C ARG A 206 13.50 4.04 29.23
N SER A 207 14.27 3.34 30.04
CA SER A 207 14.29 3.48 31.49
C SER A 207 15.68 3.85 31.95
N GLU A 208 15.76 4.63 33.01
CA GLU A 208 17.06 4.89 33.70
C GLU A 208 17.63 3.64 34.36
N ALA A 209 16.77 2.70 34.76
CA ALA A 209 17.13 1.47 35.43
C ALA A 209 17.57 0.36 34.47
N ASP A 210 17.22 0.44 33.19
CA ASP A 210 17.52 -0.56 32.17
C ASP A 210 17.90 0.15 30.85
N PRO A 211 19.13 -0.07 30.35
CA PRO A 211 19.61 0.53 29.11
C PRO A 211 18.94 -0.05 27.87
N GLU A 212 18.20 -1.16 27.97
CA GLU A 212 17.49 -1.77 26.86
C GLU A 212 16.38 -0.85 26.36
N VAL A 213 16.43 -0.51 25.08
CA VAL A 213 15.38 0.27 24.45
C VAL A 213 14.32 -0.67 23.89
N LEU A 214 13.09 -0.45 24.29
CA LEU A 214 11.94 -1.17 23.75
C LEU A 214 11.21 -0.31 22.70
N VAL A 215 10.61 -0.96 21.73
CA VAL A 215 9.76 -0.31 20.72
C VAL A 215 8.42 -1.01 20.65
N ARG A 216 7.39 -0.21 20.44
CA ARG A 216 6.03 -0.63 20.11
C ARG A 216 5.70 -0.12 18.73
N VAL A 217 5.21 -0.97 17.84
CA VAL A 217 4.85 -0.60 16.48
C VAL A 217 3.34 -0.70 16.32
N MET A 218 2.73 0.37 15.81
CA MET A 218 1.27 0.47 15.74
C MET A 218 0.83 1.00 14.37
N LEU A 219 -0.30 0.51 13.91
CA LEU A 219 -1.05 1.05 12.77
C LEU A 219 -2.37 1.59 13.28
N ASN A 220 -2.64 2.88 13.05
CA ASN A 220 -3.85 3.55 13.54
C ASN A 220 -4.09 3.25 15.03
N GLU A 221 -3.06 3.45 15.86
CA GLU A 221 -3.02 3.25 17.33
C GLU A 221 -3.25 1.79 17.78
N LYS A 222 -3.32 0.84 16.85
CA LYS A 222 -3.43 -0.60 17.15
C LYS A 222 -2.10 -1.30 16.95
N ASP A 223 -1.73 -2.14 17.92
CA ASP A 223 -0.50 -2.89 17.87
C ASP A 223 -0.40 -3.77 16.62
N LEU A 224 0.77 -3.73 15.99
CA LEU A 224 1.12 -4.65 14.91
C LEU A 224 1.84 -5.89 15.48
N ASP A 225 1.41 -7.04 15.01
CA ASP A 225 2.07 -8.32 15.29
C ASP A 225 3.25 -8.50 14.32
N LEU A 226 4.46 -8.21 14.80
CA LEU A 226 5.67 -8.35 14.01
C LEU A 226 6.18 -9.80 14.03
N PRO A 227 6.85 -10.27 12.96
CA PRO A 227 7.43 -11.61 12.89
C PRO A 227 8.74 -11.72 13.74
N LEU A 228 8.69 -11.18 14.96
CA LEU A 228 9.79 -11.13 15.90
C LEU A 228 9.31 -11.55 17.30
N LYS A 229 10.22 -12.01 18.13
CA LYS A 229 9.89 -12.37 19.50
C LYS A 229 9.67 -11.10 20.34
N SER A 230 8.48 -10.90 20.87
CA SER A 230 8.19 -9.84 21.83
C SER A 230 8.83 -10.12 23.19
N VAL A 231 9.15 -9.05 23.91
CA VAL A 231 9.59 -9.12 25.30
C VAL A 231 8.39 -9.35 26.22
N THR A 232 7.36 -8.52 26.03
CA THR A 232 6.08 -8.63 26.72
C THR A 232 5.00 -7.90 25.91
N GLY A 233 3.84 -8.51 25.74
CA GLY A 233 2.75 -7.94 24.93
C GLY A 233 3.24 -7.51 23.56
N ALA A 234 3.06 -6.25 23.21
CA ALA A 234 3.44 -5.66 21.93
C ALA A 234 4.81 -4.93 21.95
N TYR A 235 5.62 -5.18 22.99
CA TYR A 235 6.93 -4.54 23.12
C TYR A 235 8.03 -5.47 22.60
N PHE A 236 8.87 -4.93 21.72
CA PHE A 236 10.02 -5.61 21.14
C PHE A 236 11.31 -4.92 21.56
N LYS A 237 12.42 -5.64 21.61
CA LYS A 237 13.74 -5.01 21.73
C LYS A 237 14.03 -4.22 20.46
N TRP A 238 14.38 -2.94 20.63
CA TRP A 238 14.71 -2.11 19.47
C TRP A 238 15.86 -2.68 18.65
N LYS A 239 16.88 -3.19 19.32
CA LYS A 239 18.02 -3.82 18.65
C LYS A 239 17.58 -4.91 17.68
N ASP A 240 16.71 -5.82 18.12
CA ASP A 240 16.25 -6.94 17.30
C ASP A 240 15.41 -6.45 16.10
N VAL A 241 14.55 -5.45 16.34
CA VAL A 241 13.74 -4.81 15.28
C VAL A 241 14.63 -4.12 14.27
N TYR A 242 15.59 -3.32 14.72
CA TYR A 242 16.50 -2.59 13.84
C TYR A 242 17.36 -3.51 12.98
N GLU A 243 18.02 -4.50 13.60
CA GLU A 243 18.88 -5.44 12.88
C GLU A 243 18.09 -6.22 11.83
N PHE A 244 16.94 -6.75 12.20
CA PHE A 244 16.10 -7.55 11.30
C PHE A 244 15.58 -6.74 10.10
N TYR A 245 14.96 -5.59 10.36
CA TYR A 245 14.36 -4.82 9.27
C TYR A 245 15.37 -4.03 8.47
N SER A 246 16.48 -3.58 9.05
CA SER A 246 17.56 -2.94 8.28
C SER A 246 18.15 -3.89 7.26
N GLN A 247 18.39 -5.16 7.64
CA GLN A 247 18.86 -6.17 6.71
C GLN A 247 17.82 -6.49 5.65
N LYS A 248 16.58 -6.74 6.05
CA LYS A 248 15.48 -7.03 5.11
C LYS A 248 15.27 -5.92 4.09
N CYS A 249 15.25 -4.65 4.54
CA CYS A 249 15.13 -3.52 3.63
C CYS A 249 16.33 -3.39 2.70
N ALA A 250 17.55 -3.64 3.19
CA ALA A 250 18.75 -3.60 2.36
C ALA A 250 18.71 -4.64 1.24
N ASP A 251 18.20 -5.84 1.51
CA ASP A 251 18.06 -6.91 0.52
C ASP A 251 17.02 -6.52 -0.55
N VAL A 252 15.86 -5.99 -0.15
CA VAL A 252 14.83 -5.49 -1.07
C VAL A 252 15.35 -4.34 -1.94
N ILE A 253 16.09 -3.39 -1.35
CA ILE A 253 16.66 -2.26 -2.07
C ILE A 253 17.69 -2.75 -3.10
N LYS A 254 18.55 -3.69 -2.71
CA LYS A 254 19.55 -4.28 -3.62
C LYS A 254 18.91 -4.98 -4.82
N ASP A 255 17.80 -5.68 -4.61
CA ASP A 255 17.08 -6.34 -5.69
C ASP A 255 16.37 -5.33 -6.60
N LEU A 256 15.83 -4.24 -6.04
CA LEU A 256 15.29 -3.12 -6.81
C LEU A 256 16.37 -2.48 -7.70
N GLU A 257 17.57 -2.20 -7.16
CA GLU A 257 18.67 -1.59 -7.90
C GLU A 257 19.21 -2.49 -9.04
N LYS A 258 19.19 -3.80 -8.86
CA LYS A 258 19.51 -4.73 -9.95
C LYS A 258 18.52 -4.59 -11.11
N THR A 259 17.23 -4.47 -10.80
CA THR A 259 16.18 -4.30 -11.82
C THR A 259 16.31 -2.94 -12.52
N GLU A 260 16.56 -1.85 -11.77
CA GLU A 260 16.79 -0.52 -12.33
C GLU A 260 18.02 -0.42 -13.25
N ASN A 261 19.01 -1.29 -13.05
CA ASN A 261 20.24 -1.32 -13.87
C ASN A 261 20.16 -2.24 -15.10
N LEU A 262 19.18 -3.14 -15.17
CA LEU A 262 18.94 -3.98 -16.34
C LEU A 262 18.21 -3.20 -17.46
N ASP A 263 17.58 -2.07 -17.10
CA ASP A 263 16.80 -1.22 -18.02
C ASP A 263 17.63 -0.04 -18.59
N LYS A 264 18.93 0.02 -18.30
CA LYS A 264 19.91 0.98 -18.88
C LYS A 264 20.75 0.33 -19.97
#